data_4892538c6f80e9a0bd66bc8e3785ae79
#
_entry.id   4892538c6f80e9a0bd66bc8e3785ae79
#
_cell.length_a   1.000
_cell.length_b   1.000
_cell.length_c   1.000
_cell.angle_alpha   90.00
_cell.angle_beta   90.00
_cell.angle_gamma   90.00
#
_symmetry.space_group_name_H-M   'P 1'
#
loop_
_entity.id
_entity.type
_entity.pdbx_description
1 polymer ?
#
loop_
_entity_poly.entity_id
_entity_poly.type
_entity_poly.pdbx_seq_one_letter_code
_entity_poly.pdbx_strand_id
1 'polypeptide(L)'
;MNSSSTVVFADLTGSTPLYETLGNQRATETVMRLTQWMGDVMLAHGGRVVKKLGDGVLGVFGSATQGVGAATELQRSHQIHLQRWPAVARMEMHVGVATGEVLEVDGDVYGDAVN
;
A
#
# COMPACT_ATOMS: atom_id res chain seq x y z
N MET A 1 -8.60 18.11 -18.40
CA MET A 1 -7.27 17.88 -18.96
C MET A 1 -6.68 16.60 -18.37
N ASN A 2 -6.32 15.67 -19.23
CA ASN A 2 -5.74 14.42 -18.76
C ASN A 2 -4.26 14.63 -18.48
N SER A 3 -3.84 14.37 -17.27
CA SER A 3 -2.43 14.44 -16.90
C SER A 3 -1.95 13.06 -16.49
N SER A 4 -0.68 12.80 -16.74
CA SER A 4 -0.05 11.57 -16.24
C SER A 4 0.05 11.63 -14.72
N SER A 5 -0.27 10.53 -14.10
CA SER A 5 -0.11 10.34 -12.67
C SER A 5 0.66 9.05 -12.41
N THR A 6 1.27 8.96 -11.25
CA THR A 6 1.91 7.73 -10.80
C THR A 6 1.02 7.08 -9.76
N VAL A 7 0.72 5.81 -9.96
CA VAL A 7 -0.09 5.02 -9.06
C VAL A 7 0.81 4.06 -8.31
N VAL A 8 0.67 4.00 -7.00
CA VAL A 8 1.39 3.04 -6.17
C VAL A 8 0.37 2.16 -5.47
N PHE A 9 0.52 0.87 -5.64
CA PHE A 9 -0.30 -0.13 -4.99
C PHE A 9 0.58 -0.93 -4.03
N ALA A 10 0.17 -1.03 -2.78
CA ALA A 10 0.87 -1.83 -1.77
C ALA A 10 -0.11 -2.81 -1.15
N ASP A 11 0.30 -4.07 -1.05
CA ASP A 11 -0.58 -5.16 -0.65
C ASP A 11 0.16 -6.16 0.22
N LEU A 12 -0.50 -6.62 1.27
CA LEU A 12 0.05 -7.64 2.17
C LEU A 12 -0.47 -9.01 1.78
N THR A 13 0.40 -10.02 1.86
CA THR A 13 0.03 -11.42 1.64
C THR A 13 0.56 -12.26 2.79
N GLY A 14 -0.04 -13.45 2.99
CA GLY A 14 0.40 -14.36 4.02
C GLY A 14 -0.19 -14.05 5.39
N SER A 15 -1.42 -13.50 5.44
CA SER A 15 -2.09 -13.22 6.70
C SER A 15 -2.72 -14.45 7.37
N THR A 16 -2.83 -15.58 6.67
CA THR A 16 -3.47 -16.77 7.20
C THR A 16 -2.87 -17.24 8.53
N PRO A 17 -1.53 -17.41 8.67
CA PRO A 17 -0.96 -17.77 9.96
C PRO A 17 -1.25 -16.78 11.06
N LEU A 18 -1.35 -15.49 10.72
CA LEU A 18 -1.67 -14.44 11.68
C LEU A 18 -3.09 -14.64 12.24
N TYR A 19 -4.05 -14.88 11.34
CA TYR A 19 -5.44 -15.12 11.75
C TYR A 19 -5.60 -16.41 12.54
N GLU A 20 -4.93 -17.47 12.14
CA GLU A 20 -4.97 -18.75 12.84
C GLU A 20 -4.40 -18.66 14.26
N THR A 21 -3.36 -17.86 14.45
CA THR A 21 -2.68 -17.74 15.75
C THR A 21 -3.34 -16.72 16.67
N LEU A 22 -3.71 -15.55 16.15
CA LEU A 22 -4.22 -14.44 16.96
C LEU A 22 -5.74 -14.37 17.03
N GLY A 23 -6.45 -15.04 16.11
CA GLY A 23 -7.89 -14.90 15.97
C GLY A 23 -8.27 -13.67 15.14
N ASN A 24 -9.55 -13.60 14.78
CA ASN A 24 -10.04 -12.60 13.83
C ASN A 24 -9.83 -11.16 14.30
N GLN A 25 -10.16 -10.86 15.55
CA GLN A 25 -10.09 -9.48 16.04
C GLN A 25 -8.66 -8.94 16.05
N ARG A 26 -7.75 -9.67 16.68
CA ARG A 26 -6.36 -9.21 16.84
C ARG A 26 -5.61 -9.18 15.51
N ALA A 27 -5.85 -10.18 14.67
CA ALA A 27 -5.24 -10.21 13.33
C ALA A 27 -5.75 -9.05 12.47
N THR A 28 -7.06 -8.79 12.49
CA THR A 28 -7.64 -7.66 11.76
C THR A 28 -7.06 -6.33 12.23
N GLU A 29 -6.94 -6.13 13.54
CA GLU A 29 -6.33 -4.91 14.09
C GLU A 29 -4.89 -4.74 13.61
N THR A 30 -4.13 -5.83 13.54
CA THR A 30 -2.74 -5.81 13.06
C THR A 30 -2.69 -5.39 11.59
N VAL A 31 -3.53 -6.01 10.74
CA VAL A 31 -3.61 -5.67 9.32
C VAL A 31 -4.03 -4.22 9.14
N MET A 32 -4.99 -3.74 9.92
CA MET A 32 -5.46 -2.35 9.84
C MET A 32 -4.37 -1.36 10.21
N ARG A 33 -3.55 -1.65 11.21
CA ARG A 33 -2.41 -0.80 11.55
C ARG A 33 -1.39 -0.73 10.44
N LEU A 34 -1.12 -1.85 9.78
CA LEU A 34 -0.17 -1.92 8.68
C LEU A 34 -0.67 -1.17 7.45
N THR A 35 -1.94 -1.32 7.11
CA THR A 35 -2.52 -0.58 5.99
C THR A 35 -2.59 0.91 6.28
N GLN A 36 -2.84 1.30 7.54
CA GLN A 36 -2.77 2.70 7.94
C GLN A 36 -1.36 3.26 7.78
N TRP A 37 -0.34 2.50 8.21
CA TRP A 37 1.05 2.88 8.02
C TRP A 37 1.41 3.04 6.54
N MET A 38 0.97 2.11 5.69
CA MET A 38 1.20 2.23 4.25
C MET A 38 0.62 3.52 3.69
N GLY A 39 -0.60 3.87 4.10
CA GLY A 39 -1.23 5.12 3.71
C GLY A 39 -0.47 6.34 4.20
N ASP A 40 0.01 6.31 5.43
CA ASP A 40 0.79 7.41 6.02
C ASP A 40 2.10 7.63 5.26
N VAL A 41 2.77 6.56 4.83
CA VAL A 41 3.99 6.67 4.00
C VAL A 41 3.66 7.34 2.66
N MET A 42 2.57 6.93 2.03
CA MET A 42 2.15 7.54 0.77
C MET A 42 1.86 9.04 0.92
N LEU A 43 1.16 9.42 1.99
CA LEU A 43 0.88 10.83 2.28
C LEU A 43 2.18 11.62 2.53
N ALA A 44 3.12 11.04 3.25
CA ALA A 44 4.40 11.69 3.54
C ALA A 44 5.22 11.97 2.28
N HIS A 45 5.03 11.20 1.22
CA HIS A 45 5.70 11.40 -0.07
C HIS A 45 4.88 12.23 -1.05
N GLY A 46 3.85 12.92 -0.58
CA GLY A 46 3.05 13.81 -1.40
C GLY A 46 1.94 13.13 -2.19
N GLY A 47 1.65 11.88 -1.89
CA GLY A 47 0.58 11.13 -2.52
C GLY A 47 -0.76 11.34 -1.84
N ARG A 48 -1.79 10.82 -2.47
CA ARG A 48 -3.14 10.77 -1.94
C ARG A 48 -3.63 9.34 -1.94
N VAL A 49 -4.12 8.87 -0.81
CA VAL A 49 -4.72 7.54 -0.71
C VAL A 49 -6.10 7.58 -1.34
N VAL A 50 -6.28 6.81 -2.41
CA VAL A 50 -7.54 6.75 -3.14
C VAL A 50 -8.49 5.79 -2.47
N LYS A 51 -7.99 4.60 -2.13
CA LYS A 51 -8.82 3.59 -1.46
C LYS A 51 -7.96 2.56 -0.74
N LYS A 52 -8.57 1.93 0.26
CA LYS A 52 -8.04 0.75 0.93
C LYS A 52 -8.78 -0.47 0.41
N LEU A 53 -8.04 -1.53 0.11
CA LEU A 53 -8.57 -2.74 -0.50
C LEU A 53 -8.20 -3.93 0.38
N GLY A 54 -8.99 -4.19 1.42
CA GLY A 54 -8.68 -5.28 2.34
C GLY A 54 -7.30 -5.10 2.95
N ASP A 55 -6.33 -5.89 2.48
CA ASP A 55 -4.95 -5.87 2.98
C ASP A 55 -4.05 -4.92 2.19
N GLY A 56 -4.61 -4.03 1.39
CA GLY A 56 -3.84 -3.17 0.51
C GLY A 56 -4.29 -1.72 0.48
N VAL A 57 -3.46 -0.88 -0.11
CA VAL A 57 -3.69 0.56 -0.25
C VAL A 57 -3.30 0.99 -1.66
N LEU A 58 -4.14 1.80 -2.27
CA LEU A 58 -3.88 2.42 -3.58
C LEU A 58 -3.70 3.92 -3.41
N GLY A 59 -2.55 4.43 -3.81
CA GLY A 59 -2.25 5.85 -3.76
C GLY A 59 -1.94 6.42 -5.12
N VAL A 60 -2.17 7.72 -5.28
CA VAL A 60 -1.90 8.47 -6.51
C VAL A 60 -0.94 9.61 -6.21
N PHE A 61 0.05 9.78 -7.07
CA PHE A 61 1.11 10.78 -6.93
C PHE A 61 1.20 11.63 -8.19
N GLY A 62 1.56 12.89 -8.00
CA GLY A 62 1.73 13.81 -9.13
C GLY A 62 3.00 13.58 -9.93
N SER A 63 3.97 12.82 -9.41
CA SER A 63 5.22 12.52 -10.12
C SER A 63 5.71 11.11 -9.84
N ALA A 64 6.46 10.57 -10.78
CA ALA A 64 7.09 9.26 -10.64
C ALA A 64 8.11 9.26 -9.49
N THR A 65 8.82 10.36 -9.30
CA THR A 65 9.82 10.48 -8.21
C THR A 65 9.18 10.31 -6.85
N GLN A 66 8.03 10.94 -6.62
CA GLN A 66 7.29 10.81 -5.37
C GLN A 66 6.78 9.38 -5.17
N GLY A 67 6.21 8.79 -6.21
CA GLY A 67 5.70 7.43 -6.15
C GLY A 67 6.77 6.40 -5.88
N VAL A 68 7.90 6.50 -6.57
CA VAL A 68 9.05 5.61 -6.36
C VAL A 68 9.64 5.80 -4.96
N GLY A 69 9.68 7.05 -4.48
CA GLY A 69 10.12 7.35 -3.11
C GLY A 69 9.27 6.64 -2.07
N ALA A 70 7.94 6.71 -2.22
CA ALA A 70 7.01 6.02 -1.32
C ALA A 70 7.20 4.51 -1.39
N ALA A 71 7.29 3.94 -2.61
CA ALA A 71 7.49 2.51 -2.79
C ALA A 71 8.78 2.03 -2.16
N THR A 72 9.86 2.80 -2.30
CA THR A 72 11.17 2.49 -1.72
C THR A 72 11.11 2.50 -0.19
N GLU A 73 10.48 3.51 0.41
CA GLU A 73 10.34 3.56 1.86
C GLU A 73 9.50 2.40 2.38
N LEU A 74 8.39 2.08 1.71
CA LEU A 74 7.54 0.94 2.09
C LEU A 74 8.35 -0.35 2.13
N GLN A 75 9.14 -0.63 1.09
CA GLN A 75 9.93 -1.85 1.02
C GLN A 75 11.04 -1.89 2.08
N ARG A 76 11.76 -0.79 2.26
CA ARG A 76 12.85 -0.72 3.24
C ARG A 76 12.33 -0.88 4.66
N SER A 77 11.29 -0.14 5.00
CA SER A 77 10.71 -0.19 6.35
C SER A 77 10.09 -1.56 6.62
N HIS A 78 9.49 -2.17 5.61
CA HIS A 78 8.90 -3.50 5.78
C HIS A 78 9.98 -4.57 6.03
N GLN A 79 11.15 -4.48 5.40
CA GLN A 79 12.26 -5.39 5.70
C GLN A 79 12.68 -5.31 7.17
N ILE A 80 12.66 -4.10 7.75
CA ILE A 80 12.95 -3.91 9.18
C ILE A 80 11.83 -4.56 10.02
N HIS A 81 10.59 -4.38 9.65
CA HIS A 81 9.46 -5.02 10.34
C HIS A 81 9.61 -6.54 10.34
N LEU A 82 9.95 -7.13 9.19
CA LEU A 82 10.09 -8.58 9.07
C LEU A 82 11.17 -9.15 10.01
N GLN A 83 12.21 -8.36 10.29
CA GLN A 83 13.27 -8.78 11.22
C GLN A 83 12.84 -8.72 12.68
N ARG A 84 11.89 -7.84 13.01
CA ARG A 84 11.46 -7.58 14.39
C ARG A 84 10.24 -8.39 14.81
N TRP A 85 9.42 -8.79 13.85
CA TRP A 85 8.15 -9.46 14.14
C TRP A 85 8.32 -10.96 14.33
N PRO A 86 7.46 -11.59 15.17
CA PRO A 86 7.37 -13.04 15.22
C PRO A 86 7.03 -13.62 13.84
N ALA A 87 7.42 -14.87 13.60
CA ALA A 87 7.19 -15.51 12.30
C ALA A 87 5.73 -15.45 11.84
N VAL A 88 4.78 -15.58 12.75
CA VAL A 88 3.34 -15.54 12.48
C VAL A 88 2.88 -14.20 11.90
N ALA A 89 3.58 -13.11 12.21
CA ALA A 89 3.26 -11.76 11.76
C ALA A 89 4.08 -11.32 10.54
N ARG A 90 4.91 -12.18 9.98
CA ARG A 90 5.80 -11.84 8.85
C ARG A 90 5.07 -11.98 7.53
N MET A 91 4.15 -11.08 7.29
CA MET A 91 3.46 -11.01 6.01
C MET A 91 4.37 -10.38 4.96
N GLU A 92 4.30 -10.87 3.74
CA GLU A 92 5.00 -10.25 2.61
C GLU A 92 4.23 -9.03 2.12
N MET A 93 4.95 -8.07 1.56
CA MET A 93 4.34 -6.89 0.97
C MET A 93 4.74 -6.82 -0.51
N HIS A 94 3.74 -6.70 -1.36
CA HIS A 94 3.93 -6.49 -2.80
C HIS A 94 3.62 -5.04 -3.12
N VAL A 95 4.54 -4.38 -3.82
CA VAL A 95 4.38 -2.99 -4.22
C VAL A 95 4.48 -2.88 -5.73
N GLY A 96 3.48 -2.30 -6.34
CA GLY A 96 3.47 -2.00 -7.77
C GLY A 96 3.46 -0.51 -7.99
N VAL A 97 4.22 -0.05 -8.99
CA VAL A 97 4.28 1.36 -9.39
C VAL A 97 4.04 1.44 -10.88
N ALA A 98 3.13 2.31 -11.30
CA ALA A 98 2.87 2.54 -12.72
C ALA A 98 2.56 4.00 -12.96
N THR A 99 3.03 4.53 -14.08
CA THR A 99 2.76 5.91 -14.51
C THR A 99 1.97 5.89 -15.80
N GLY A 100 0.94 6.72 -15.90
CA GLY A 100 0.12 6.83 -17.11
C GLY A 100 -1.04 7.77 -16.89
N GLU A 101 -1.90 7.85 -17.88
CA GLU A 101 -3.13 8.61 -17.75
C GLU A 101 -4.06 7.94 -16.77
N VAL A 102 -4.56 8.75 -15.84
CA VAL A 102 -5.49 8.28 -14.81
C VAL A 102 -6.70 9.20 -14.83
N LEU A 103 -7.88 8.62 -14.90
CA LEU A 103 -9.15 9.33 -14.81
C LEU A 103 -9.70 9.17 -13.41
N GLU A 104 -9.96 10.28 -12.75
CA GLU A 104 -10.59 10.28 -11.43
C GLU A 104 -12.09 10.52 -11.56
N VAL A 105 -12.88 9.62 -11.00
CA VAL A 105 -14.34 9.71 -10.98
C VAL A 105 -14.83 9.34 -9.59
N ASP A 106 -15.53 10.24 -8.93
CA ASP A 106 -16.10 10.05 -7.59
C ASP A 106 -15.08 9.55 -6.56
N GLY A 107 -13.87 10.10 -6.62
CA GLY A 107 -12.80 9.76 -5.68
C GLY A 107 -12.07 8.47 -6.00
N ASP A 108 -12.47 7.73 -7.01
CA ASP A 108 -11.76 6.54 -7.48
C ASP A 108 -10.97 6.85 -8.76
N VAL A 109 -10.09 5.94 -9.16
CA VAL A 109 -9.22 6.12 -10.32
C VAL A 109 -9.38 4.97 -11.31
N TYR A 110 -9.33 5.32 -12.59
CA TYR A 110 -9.46 4.39 -13.70
C TYR A 110 -8.37 4.67 -14.73
N GLY A 111 -7.89 3.63 -15.37
CA GLY A 111 -6.89 3.75 -16.43
C GLY A 111 -5.98 2.54 -16.47
N ASP A 112 -5.18 2.43 -17.54
CA ASP A 112 -4.26 1.30 -17.70
C ASP A 112 -3.23 1.22 -16.58
N ALA A 113 -2.80 2.37 -16.05
CA ALA A 113 -1.83 2.40 -14.96
C ALA A 113 -2.38 1.80 -13.65
N VAL A 114 -3.71 1.76 -13.49
CA VAL A 114 -4.36 1.22 -12.28
C VAL A 114 -4.50 -0.29 -12.36
N ASN A 115 -4.58 -0.82 -13.55
CA ASN A 115 -4.72 -2.26 -13.78
C ASN A 115 -3.34 -2.92 -13.80
#